data_feeb61ee12b25b1743dbe7831efdc1c8
#
_entry.id   feeb61ee12b25b1743dbe7831efdc1c8
#
_cell.length_a   1.000
_cell.length_b   1.000
_cell.length_c   1.000
_cell.angle_alpha   90.00
_cell.angle_beta   90.00
_cell.angle_gamma   90.00
#
_symmetry.space_group_name_H-M   'P 1'
#
loop_
_entity.id
_entity.type
_entity.pdbx_description
1 polymer ?
#
loop_
_entity_poly.entity_id
_entity_poly.type
_entity_poly.pdbx_seq_one_letter_code
_entity_poly.pdbx_strand_id
1 'polypeptide(L)' 'MKFGDKLIALRKKKGLSQEELAEKLGVSRQSVSKWESNNTYPETDKIVQICNIFECTMDDLINDNIT' A
#
# COMPACT_ATOMS: atom_id res chain seq x y z
N MET A 1 12.38 -5.42 2.56
CA MET A 1 10.99 -5.34 2.96
C MET A 1 10.08 -5.71 1.84
N LYS A 2 9.09 -6.52 2.10
CA LYS A 2 8.12 -6.87 1.07
C LYS A 2 7.10 -5.76 0.91
N PHE A 3 6.38 -5.81 -0.18
CA PHE A 3 5.38 -4.78 -0.48
C PHE A 3 4.41 -4.56 0.68
N GLY A 4 3.88 -5.64 1.24
CA GLY A 4 2.92 -5.51 2.33
C GLY A 4 3.50 -4.82 3.53
N ASP A 5 4.76 -5.09 3.84
CA ASP A 5 5.43 -4.45 4.97
C ASP A 5 5.59 -2.96 4.73
N LYS A 6 5.92 -2.58 3.50
CA LYS A 6 6.05 -1.18 3.16
C LYS A 6 4.70 -0.48 3.24
N LEU A 7 3.66 -1.15 2.78
CA LEU A 7 2.33 -0.56 2.81
C LEU A 7 1.87 -0.32 4.26
N ILE A 8 2.12 -1.28 5.13
CA ILE A 8 1.80 -1.11 6.54
C ILE A 8 2.54 0.10 7.11
N ALA A 9 3.84 0.19 6.83
CA ALA A 9 4.64 1.28 7.36
C ALA A 9 4.15 2.63 6.88
N LEU A 10 3.85 2.75 5.60
CA LEU A 10 3.36 4.00 5.04
C LEU A 10 2.00 4.37 5.63
N ARG A 11 1.13 3.38 5.75
CA ARG A 11 -0.20 3.61 6.30
C ARG A 11 -0.13 4.11 7.74
N LYS A 12 0.68 3.45 8.54
CA LYS A 12 0.81 3.83 9.95
C LYS A 12 1.47 5.19 10.11
N LYS A 13 2.45 5.47 9.26
CA LYS A 13 3.11 6.76 9.32
C LYS A 13 2.12 7.89 9.05
N LYS A 14 1.15 7.64 8.17
CA LYS A 14 0.17 8.64 7.86
C LYS A 14 -1.02 8.60 8.83
N GLY A 15 -1.02 7.68 9.77
CA GLY A 15 -2.08 7.58 10.76
C GLY A 15 -3.39 7.03 10.23
N LEU A 16 -3.34 6.21 9.18
CA LEU A 16 -4.56 5.67 8.60
C LEU A 16 -4.81 4.25 9.06
N SER A 17 -6.09 3.91 9.26
CA SER A 17 -6.46 2.52 9.48
C SER A 17 -6.54 1.82 8.13
N GLN A 18 -6.61 0.49 8.14
CA GLN A 18 -6.83 -0.26 6.91
C GLN A 18 -8.12 0.17 6.23
N GLU A 19 -9.15 0.41 7.02
CA GLU A 19 -10.44 0.81 6.47
C GLU A 19 -10.36 2.19 5.82
N GLU A 20 -9.65 3.10 6.44
CA GLU A 20 -9.49 4.44 5.88
C GLU A 20 -8.69 4.41 4.57
N LEU A 21 -7.65 3.60 4.52
CA LEU A 21 -6.89 3.46 3.29
C LEU A 21 -7.75 2.82 2.20
N ALA A 22 -8.52 1.79 2.55
CA ALA A 22 -9.40 1.13 1.61
C ALA A 22 -10.40 2.12 1.02
N GLU A 23 -10.94 2.99 1.86
CA GLU A 23 -11.90 3.97 1.41
C GLU A 23 -11.25 4.95 0.43
N LYS A 24 -10.03 5.38 0.71
CA LYS A 24 -9.34 6.29 -0.19
C LYS A 24 -9.05 5.65 -1.53
N LEU A 25 -8.87 4.33 -1.55
CA LEU A 25 -8.56 3.63 -2.78
C LEU A 25 -9.79 3.07 -3.49
N GLY A 26 -10.94 3.15 -2.86
CA GLY A 26 -12.16 2.60 -3.46
C GLY A 26 -12.18 1.09 -3.48
N VAL A 27 -11.57 0.44 -2.49
CA VAL A 27 -11.55 -1.02 -2.42
C VAL A 27 -12.06 -1.45 -1.04
N SER A 28 -12.22 -2.74 -0.82
CA SER A 28 -12.65 -3.24 0.46
C SER A 28 -11.48 -3.27 1.43
N ARG A 29 -11.78 -3.23 2.72
CA ARG A 29 -10.75 -3.38 3.73
C ARG A 29 -10.03 -4.72 3.59
N GLN A 30 -10.76 -5.73 3.16
CA GLN A 30 -10.17 -7.05 2.97
C GLN A 30 -9.09 -7.04 1.91
N SER A 31 -9.26 -6.24 0.87
CA SER A 31 -8.23 -6.11 -0.15
C SER A 31 -6.94 -5.54 0.46
N VAL A 32 -7.07 -4.47 1.25
CA VAL A 32 -5.90 -3.87 1.88
C VAL A 32 -5.24 -4.89 2.82
N SER A 33 -6.04 -5.61 3.57
CA SER A 33 -5.51 -6.60 4.51
C SER A 33 -4.72 -7.67 3.76
N LYS A 34 -5.23 -8.15 2.63
CA LYS A 34 -4.53 -9.16 1.85
C LYS A 34 -3.24 -8.64 1.26
N TRP A 35 -3.23 -7.39 0.82
CA TRP A 35 -2.01 -6.78 0.31
C TRP A 35 -0.96 -6.67 1.42
N GLU A 36 -1.41 -6.26 2.61
CA GLU A 36 -0.48 -6.07 3.73
C GLU A 36 0.07 -7.39 4.26
N SER A 37 -0.65 -8.48 4.07
CA SER A 37 -0.16 -9.79 4.48
C SER A 37 0.61 -10.49 3.36
N ASN A 38 0.80 -9.81 2.24
CA ASN A 38 1.50 -10.35 1.08
C ASN A 38 0.80 -11.54 0.44
N ASN A 39 -0.52 -11.67 0.66
CA ASN A 39 -1.27 -12.72 0.01
C ASN A 39 -1.67 -12.36 -1.41
N THR A 40 -1.93 -11.10 -1.67
CA THR A 40 -2.25 -10.63 -3.01
C THR A 40 -1.51 -9.33 -3.25
N TYR A 41 -1.54 -8.87 -4.48
CA TYR A 41 -0.85 -7.67 -4.89
C TYR A 41 -1.86 -6.75 -5.58
N PRO A 42 -1.82 -5.45 -5.36
CA PRO A 42 -2.77 -4.57 -6.03
C PRO A 42 -2.43 -4.43 -7.50
N GLU A 43 -3.45 -4.10 -8.30
CA GLU A 43 -3.25 -3.87 -9.71
C GLU A 43 -2.54 -2.55 -9.90
N THR A 44 -2.00 -2.35 -11.09
CA THR A 44 -1.17 -1.19 -11.39
C THR A 44 -1.86 0.13 -11.07
N ASP A 45 -3.13 0.27 -11.41
CA ASP A 45 -3.83 1.52 -11.14
C ASP A 45 -3.93 1.79 -9.64
N LYS A 46 -4.07 0.75 -8.84
CA LYS A 46 -4.10 0.94 -7.39
C LYS A 46 -2.73 1.29 -6.85
N ILE A 47 -1.69 0.73 -7.44
CA ILE A 47 -0.33 1.07 -7.03
C ILE A 47 -0.06 2.55 -7.29
N VAL A 48 -0.51 3.07 -8.43
CA VAL A 48 -0.36 4.48 -8.73
C VAL A 48 -1.10 5.34 -7.70
N GLN A 49 -2.32 4.93 -7.35
CA GLN A 49 -3.08 5.66 -6.35
C GLN A 49 -2.40 5.64 -4.97
N ILE A 50 -1.83 4.50 -4.61
CA ILE A 50 -1.10 4.38 -3.35
C ILE A 50 0.09 5.33 -3.36
N CYS A 51 0.83 5.39 -4.45
CA CYS A 51 1.95 6.29 -4.56
C CYS A 51 1.51 7.74 -4.40
N ASN A 52 0.37 8.09 -4.99
CA ASN A 52 -0.13 9.45 -4.85
C ASN A 52 -0.55 9.77 -3.43
N ILE A 53 -1.18 8.83 -2.75
CA ILE A 53 -1.64 9.05 -1.39
C ILE A 53 -0.46 9.25 -0.45
N PHE A 54 0.58 8.45 -0.61
CA PHE A 54 1.73 8.51 0.29
C PHE A 54 2.88 9.34 -0.26
N GLU A 55 2.70 9.94 -1.44
CA GLU A 55 3.71 10.79 -2.04
C GLU A 55 5.05 10.08 -2.16
N CYS A 56 5.02 8.87 -2.64
CA CYS A 56 6.24 8.10 -2.87
C CYS A 56 6.29 7.70 -4.34
N THR A 57 7.43 7.24 -4.79
CA THR A 57 7.55 6.77 -6.18
C THR A 57 7.17 5.30 -6.23
N MET A 58 6.87 4.83 -7.42
CA MET A 58 6.60 3.40 -7.60
C MET A 58 7.83 2.57 -7.24
N ASP A 59 8.99 3.11 -7.51
CA ASP A 59 10.22 2.43 -7.18
C ASP A 59 10.35 2.25 -5.66
N ASP A 60 10.02 3.30 -4.91
CA ASP A 60 10.04 3.22 -3.45
C ASP A 60 9.08 2.17 -2.93
N LEU A 61 7.92 2.06 -3.58
CA LEU A 61 6.90 1.16 -3.09
C LEU A 61 7.14 -0.27 -3.49
N ILE A 62 7.54 -0.49 -4.73
CA ILE A 62 7.66 -1.83 -5.24
C ILE A 62 9.03 -2.45 -5.08
N ASN A 63 10.05 -1.67 -5.31
CA ASN A 63 11.38 -2.21 -5.28
C ASN A 63 11.85 -2.47 -3.86
N ASP A 64 12.13 -3.75 -3.61
CA ASP A 64 12.50 -4.15 -2.30
C ASP A 64 13.93 -3.99 -2.05
N ASN A 65 14.72 -3.73 -3.02
CA ASN A 65 16.09 -3.72 -2.88
C ASN A 65 16.61 -2.40 -2.68
N ILE A 66 16.49 -1.83 -1.60
CA ILE A 66 16.93 -0.59 -1.44
C ILE A 66 18.22 -0.45 -1.13
N THR A 67 18.97 -1.09 -0.95
CA THR A 67 20.26 -0.83 -0.56
C THR A 67 20.88 0.02 -1.02
#